data_6829b547d023ba5e4e2de1261924f89a
#
_entry.id   6829b547d023ba5e4e2de1261924f89a
#
_cell.length_a   1.000
_cell.length_b   1.000
_cell.length_c   1.000
_cell.angle_alpha   90.00
_cell.angle_beta   90.00
_cell.angle_gamma   90.00
#
_symmetry.space_group_name_H-M   'P 1'
#
loop_
_entity.id
_entity.type
_entity.pdbx_description
1 polymer ?
#
loop_
_entity_poly.entity_id
_entity_poly.type
_entity_poly.pdbx_seq_one_letter_code
_entity_poly.pdbx_strand_id
1 'polypeptide(L)'
;MHAPASTPLHIERNVNLRTMNAFALPAQAATLVRVDSDAAVRRVIDHAELGRALKLVLGGGSNIVFTRDPKSVVLKVEVMGRRLLQERADAWIVEAGAGENWHDTVAWTLQQGWPGLENLALIPGTVGAAPVQNIGAYGVELRERFESLDVVDLITGRSATLDIDACHFGYRDSVFKQALAGKSVITRVRFRLPKPWQPVLGYLELERRMQETGNARPDAQTVFDWVCAIRRAKLPDPAVIGNVGSFFKNPIVSTEQCRDIIGRDPEIVHYLLPDGTVKLAAGWLIDACGWKGK
;
A
#
# COMPACT_ATOMS: atom_id res chain seq x y z
N MET A 1 -41.48 -10.71 6.03
CA MET A 1 -40.28 -9.89 6.03
C MET A 1 -39.75 -9.85 4.60
N HIS A 2 -39.87 -8.70 3.90
CA HIS A 2 -39.29 -8.56 2.58
C HIS A 2 -37.79 -8.46 2.75
N ALA A 3 -37.02 -9.36 2.15
CA ALA A 3 -35.58 -9.21 2.01
C ALA A 3 -35.33 -7.87 1.28
N PRO A 4 -34.38 -7.04 1.75
CA PRO A 4 -34.05 -5.79 1.05
C PRO A 4 -33.63 -6.14 -0.37
N ALA A 5 -34.22 -5.46 -1.35
CA ALA A 5 -33.87 -5.63 -2.76
C ALA A 5 -32.36 -5.49 -2.93
N SER A 6 -31.70 -6.53 -3.44
CA SER A 6 -30.25 -6.51 -3.63
C SER A 6 -29.91 -5.45 -4.68
N THR A 7 -29.12 -4.46 -4.30
CA THR A 7 -28.60 -3.45 -5.25
C THR A 7 -27.92 -4.17 -6.42
N PRO A 8 -28.27 -3.87 -7.68
CA PRO A 8 -27.68 -4.53 -8.84
C PRO A 8 -26.15 -4.32 -8.90
N LEU A 9 -25.43 -5.28 -9.52
CA LEU A 9 -23.99 -5.11 -9.77
C LEU A 9 -23.77 -3.97 -10.76
N HIS A 10 -22.78 -3.11 -10.47
CA HIS A 10 -22.35 -2.09 -11.40
C HIS A 10 -21.31 -2.69 -12.37
N ILE A 11 -21.80 -3.13 -13.53
CA ILE A 11 -21.01 -3.79 -14.59
C ILE A 11 -20.85 -2.82 -15.74
N GLU A 12 -19.61 -2.56 -16.11
CA GLU A 12 -19.24 -1.74 -17.27
C GLU A 12 -18.56 -2.59 -18.32
N ARG A 13 -18.77 -2.27 -19.61
CA ARG A 13 -18.16 -2.99 -20.73
C ARG A 13 -17.22 -2.08 -21.52
N ASN A 14 -16.14 -2.63 -22.04
CA ASN A 14 -15.15 -1.93 -22.87
C ASN A 14 -14.59 -0.66 -22.20
N VAL A 15 -14.18 -0.77 -20.94
CA VAL A 15 -13.73 0.36 -20.12
C VAL A 15 -12.27 0.67 -20.37
N ASN A 16 -11.97 1.93 -20.69
CA ASN A 16 -10.59 2.42 -20.79
C ASN A 16 -9.97 2.54 -19.39
N LEU A 17 -8.87 1.81 -19.16
CA LEU A 17 -8.16 1.77 -17.88
C LEU A 17 -7.04 2.82 -17.76
N ARG A 18 -6.88 3.72 -18.72
CA ARG A 18 -5.80 4.72 -18.74
C ARG A 18 -5.78 5.59 -17.48
N THR A 19 -6.93 5.99 -16.99
CA THR A 19 -7.07 6.78 -15.75
C THR A 19 -7.07 5.94 -14.48
N MET A 20 -7.00 4.62 -14.61
CA MET A 20 -7.03 3.65 -13.52
C MET A 20 -5.67 2.97 -13.30
N ASN A 21 -4.59 3.53 -13.85
CA ASN A 21 -3.23 3.10 -13.58
C ASN A 21 -2.28 4.31 -13.56
N ALA A 22 -1.29 4.29 -12.66
CA ALA A 22 -0.40 5.41 -12.41
C ALA A 22 0.57 5.72 -13.56
N PHE A 23 0.77 4.82 -14.53
CA PHE A 23 1.53 5.09 -15.74
C PHE A 23 0.71 5.72 -16.85
N ALA A 24 -0.60 5.84 -16.69
CA ALA A 24 -1.53 6.26 -17.74
C ALA A 24 -1.37 5.45 -19.04
N LEU A 25 -0.99 4.17 -18.91
CA LEU A 25 -0.87 3.25 -20.05
C LEU A 25 -2.25 2.96 -20.64
N PRO A 26 -2.38 2.96 -21.97
CA PRO A 26 -3.63 2.57 -22.60
C PRO A 26 -3.84 1.06 -22.40
N ALA A 27 -4.97 0.70 -21.83
CA ALA A 27 -5.47 -0.67 -21.74
C ALA A 27 -6.99 -0.62 -21.67
N GLN A 28 -7.67 -1.66 -22.16
CA GLN A 28 -9.12 -1.76 -22.17
C GLN A 28 -9.57 -3.03 -21.44
N ALA A 29 -10.42 -2.88 -20.42
CA ALA A 29 -11.09 -3.99 -19.78
C ALA A 29 -12.36 -4.34 -20.57
N ALA A 30 -12.49 -5.57 -21.06
CA ALA A 30 -13.72 -6.04 -21.68
C ALA A 30 -14.89 -5.98 -20.67
N THR A 31 -14.62 -6.26 -19.41
CA THR A 31 -15.60 -6.16 -18.30
C THR A 31 -14.93 -5.60 -17.06
N LEU A 32 -15.52 -4.55 -16.51
CA LEU A 32 -15.16 -3.99 -15.21
C LEU A 32 -16.39 -4.04 -14.30
N VAL A 33 -16.17 -4.47 -13.05
CA VAL A 33 -17.21 -4.49 -12.01
C VAL A 33 -16.72 -3.68 -10.82
N ARG A 34 -17.50 -2.67 -10.42
CA ARG A 34 -17.23 -1.92 -9.20
C ARG A 34 -17.82 -2.66 -8.01
N VAL A 35 -16.99 -2.88 -6.99
CA VAL A 35 -17.40 -3.57 -5.77
C VAL A 35 -17.24 -2.64 -4.58
N ASP A 36 -18.35 -2.28 -3.95
CA ASP A 36 -18.48 -1.34 -2.85
C ASP A 36 -18.70 -2.03 -1.49
N SER A 37 -18.83 -3.35 -1.49
CA SER A 37 -19.14 -4.14 -0.30
C SER A 37 -18.78 -5.62 -0.49
N ASP A 38 -18.64 -6.34 0.62
CA ASP A 38 -18.51 -7.81 0.62
C ASP A 38 -19.67 -8.49 -0.12
N ALA A 39 -20.88 -7.93 0.04
CA ALA A 39 -22.06 -8.45 -0.66
C ALA A 39 -21.94 -8.26 -2.18
N ALA A 40 -21.38 -7.16 -2.67
CA ALA A 40 -21.10 -6.96 -4.08
C ALA A 40 -20.08 -7.97 -4.61
N VAL A 41 -19.00 -8.24 -3.87
CA VAL A 41 -18.03 -9.30 -4.24
C VAL A 41 -18.69 -10.66 -4.35
N ARG A 42 -19.54 -11.05 -3.36
CA ARG A 42 -20.27 -12.33 -3.40
C ARG A 42 -21.19 -12.42 -4.62
N ARG A 43 -21.93 -11.35 -4.94
CA ARG A 43 -22.79 -11.33 -6.14
C ARG A 43 -21.99 -11.51 -7.44
N VAL A 44 -20.75 -11.01 -7.51
CA VAL A 44 -19.87 -11.29 -8.68
C VAL A 44 -19.54 -12.77 -8.75
N ILE A 45 -19.26 -13.41 -7.62
CA ILE A 45 -18.92 -14.84 -7.55
C ILE A 45 -20.14 -15.70 -7.93
N ASP A 46 -21.32 -15.34 -7.47
CA ASP A 46 -22.57 -16.05 -7.74
C ASP A 46 -23.12 -15.81 -9.16
N HIS A 47 -22.61 -14.79 -9.87
CA HIS A 47 -23.05 -14.48 -11.22
C HIS A 47 -22.59 -15.54 -12.22
N ALA A 48 -23.50 -16.06 -13.03
CA ALA A 48 -23.28 -17.21 -13.90
C ALA A 48 -22.07 -17.06 -14.85
N GLU A 49 -21.87 -15.87 -15.41
CA GLU A 49 -20.77 -15.55 -16.33
C GLU A 49 -19.53 -15.07 -15.56
N LEU A 50 -19.69 -14.07 -14.66
CA LEU A 50 -18.57 -13.44 -13.98
C LEU A 50 -17.91 -14.35 -12.94
N GLY A 51 -18.70 -15.22 -12.29
CA GLY A 51 -18.20 -16.11 -11.25
C GLY A 51 -17.12 -17.05 -11.72
N ARG A 52 -17.22 -17.55 -12.96
CA ARG A 52 -16.27 -18.48 -13.57
C ARG A 52 -15.04 -17.81 -14.19
N ALA A 53 -15.11 -16.51 -14.49
CA ALA A 53 -14.03 -15.79 -15.13
C ALA A 53 -12.88 -15.56 -14.17
N LEU A 54 -11.63 -15.51 -14.70
CA LEU A 54 -10.48 -14.99 -13.95
C LEU A 54 -10.74 -13.55 -13.56
N LYS A 55 -10.25 -13.15 -12.38
CA LYS A 55 -10.45 -11.81 -11.84
C LYS A 55 -9.12 -11.10 -11.65
N LEU A 56 -9.09 -9.83 -12.01
CA LEU A 56 -8.01 -8.90 -11.68
C LEU A 56 -8.55 -7.91 -10.64
N VAL A 57 -8.08 -8.00 -9.41
CA VAL A 57 -8.44 -7.05 -8.35
C VAL A 57 -7.65 -5.76 -8.54
N LEU A 58 -8.36 -4.64 -8.71
CA LEU A 58 -7.78 -3.33 -8.97
C LEU A 58 -8.15 -2.33 -7.86
N GLY A 59 -7.14 -1.82 -7.16
CA GLY A 59 -7.26 -0.68 -6.27
C GLY A 59 -7.02 0.64 -7.02
N GLY A 60 -6.05 1.44 -6.56
CA GLY A 60 -5.66 2.70 -7.22
C GLY A 60 -4.84 2.55 -8.50
N GLY A 61 -4.44 1.33 -8.88
CA GLY A 61 -3.62 1.08 -10.06
C GLY A 61 -2.19 1.63 -9.97
N SER A 62 -1.71 1.90 -8.76
CA SER A 62 -0.39 2.51 -8.53
C SER A 62 0.78 1.52 -8.54
N ASN A 63 0.49 0.21 -8.61
CA ASN A 63 1.51 -0.84 -8.62
C ASN A 63 1.20 -1.92 -9.67
N ILE A 64 0.67 -1.51 -10.81
CA ILE A 64 0.34 -2.37 -11.94
C ILE A 64 0.88 -1.78 -13.24
N VAL A 65 1.38 -2.64 -14.13
CA VAL A 65 1.79 -2.28 -15.49
C VAL A 65 0.95 -3.08 -16.47
N PHE A 66 0.09 -2.41 -17.21
CA PHE A 66 -0.65 -3.05 -18.30
C PHE A 66 0.22 -3.13 -19.55
N THR A 67 0.70 -4.32 -19.87
CA THR A 67 1.43 -4.61 -21.12
C THR A 67 0.51 -5.01 -22.28
N ARG A 68 -0.77 -5.24 -21.97
CA ARG A 68 -1.86 -5.60 -22.90
C ARG A 68 -3.21 -5.46 -22.17
N ASP A 69 -4.27 -5.53 -22.92
CA ASP A 69 -5.63 -5.58 -22.36
C ASP A 69 -5.81 -6.80 -21.45
N PRO A 70 -6.34 -6.63 -20.22
CA PRO A 70 -6.59 -7.74 -19.34
C PRO A 70 -7.71 -8.63 -19.88
N LYS A 71 -7.44 -9.94 -19.97
CA LYS A 71 -8.45 -10.96 -20.35
C LYS A 71 -9.41 -11.31 -19.21
N SER A 72 -9.09 -10.90 -17.99
CA SER A 72 -9.88 -11.14 -16.80
C SER A 72 -10.95 -10.09 -16.60
N VAL A 73 -11.98 -10.42 -15.82
CA VAL A 73 -12.89 -9.42 -15.26
C VAL A 73 -12.12 -8.55 -14.28
N VAL A 74 -12.14 -7.24 -14.48
CA VAL A 74 -11.51 -6.28 -13.57
C VAL A 74 -12.48 -5.98 -12.43
N LEU A 75 -12.09 -6.29 -11.19
CA LEU A 75 -12.82 -5.92 -9.99
C LEU A 75 -12.22 -4.64 -9.42
N LYS A 76 -12.88 -3.51 -9.64
CA LYS A 76 -12.50 -2.22 -9.06
C LYS A 76 -13.03 -2.14 -7.64
N VAL A 77 -12.13 -2.12 -6.66
CA VAL A 77 -12.49 -2.07 -5.24
C VAL A 77 -12.77 -0.63 -4.83
N GLU A 78 -14.01 -0.39 -4.37
CA GLU A 78 -14.52 0.92 -3.96
C GLU A 78 -15.28 0.83 -2.61
N VAL A 79 -14.87 -0.07 -1.75
CA VAL A 79 -15.40 -0.15 -0.37
C VAL A 79 -14.89 1.04 0.41
N MET A 80 -15.78 1.97 0.74
CA MET A 80 -15.46 3.24 1.40
C MET A 80 -15.84 3.23 2.88
N GLY A 81 -15.44 4.26 3.59
CA GLY A 81 -15.77 4.51 4.99
C GLY A 81 -14.56 4.39 5.91
N ARG A 82 -14.45 5.36 6.84
CA ARG A 82 -13.38 5.44 7.85
C ARG A 82 -14.01 5.70 9.21
N ARG A 83 -13.56 4.98 10.23
CA ARG A 83 -14.09 5.15 11.60
C ARG A 83 -13.10 4.70 12.66
N LEU A 84 -13.23 5.25 13.85
CA LEU A 84 -12.65 4.68 15.05
C LEU A 84 -13.52 3.49 15.48
N LEU A 85 -12.91 2.32 15.60
CA LEU A 85 -13.59 1.14 16.16
C LEU A 85 -13.50 1.10 17.67
N GLN A 86 -12.32 1.39 18.20
CA GLN A 86 -12.04 1.29 19.62
C GLN A 86 -10.90 2.24 20.01
N GLU A 87 -11.05 2.92 21.13
CA GLU A 87 -9.96 3.57 21.84
C GLU A 87 -9.52 2.66 22.99
N ARG A 88 -8.25 2.27 23.00
CA ARG A 88 -7.61 1.50 24.07
C ARG A 88 -6.66 2.40 24.86
N ALA A 89 -6.18 1.93 26.01
CA ALA A 89 -5.21 2.67 26.81
C ALA A 89 -3.90 2.93 26.04
N ASP A 90 -3.51 2.00 25.17
CA ASP A 90 -2.24 1.96 24.44
C ASP A 90 -2.37 2.15 22.92
N ALA A 91 -3.58 2.29 22.37
CA ALA A 91 -3.79 2.45 20.95
C ALA A 91 -5.19 2.98 20.58
N TRP A 92 -5.28 3.62 19.40
CA TRP A 92 -6.52 3.80 18.65
C TRP A 92 -6.62 2.69 17.60
N ILE A 93 -7.75 1.97 17.58
CA ILE A 93 -8.05 0.99 16.52
C ILE A 93 -8.96 1.64 15.50
N VAL A 94 -8.41 1.89 14.33
CA VAL A 94 -9.06 2.63 13.23
C VAL A 94 -9.34 1.67 12.09
N GLU A 95 -10.55 1.70 11.54
CA GLU A 95 -10.95 0.92 10.36
C GLU A 95 -11.12 1.84 9.15
N ALA A 96 -10.61 1.38 7.99
CA ALA A 96 -10.86 2.03 6.72
C ALA A 96 -11.24 1.02 5.65
N GLY A 97 -12.16 1.40 4.77
CA GLY A 97 -12.55 0.64 3.60
C GLY A 97 -11.42 0.52 2.60
N ALA A 98 -11.34 -0.61 1.91
CA ALA A 98 -10.24 -0.92 0.99
C ALA A 98 -10.16 0.02 -0.22
N GLY A 99 -11.25 0.68 -0.60
CA GLY A 99 -11.31 1.68 -1.68
C GLY A 99 -10.82 3.07 -1.28
N GLU A 100 -10.68 3.36 0.01
CA GLU A 100 -10.21 4.65 0.50
C GLU A 100 -8.84 5.00 -0.05
N ASN A 101 -8.61 6.27 -0.40
CA ASN A 101 -7.28 6.75 -0.77
C ASN A 101 -6.35 6.64 0.43
N TRP A 102 -5.14 6.10 0.21
CA TRP A 102 -4.18 5.88 1.28
C TRP A 102 -3.74 7.20 1.93
N HIS A 103 -3.31 8.18 1.13
CA HIS A 103 -2.83 9.46 1.65
C HIS A 103 -3.91 10.22 2.40
N ASP A 104 -5.13 10.25 1.86
CA ASP A 104 -6.26 10.90 2.50
C ASP A 104 -6.63 10.22 3.82
N THR A 105 -6.43 8.90 3.92
CA THR A 105 -6.62 8.15 5.16
C THR A 105 -5.57 8.52 6.20
N VAL A 106 -4.30 8.65 5.81
CA VAL A 106 -3.23 9.12 6.71
C VAL A 106 -3.52 10.54 7.20
N ALA A 107 -3.88 11.46 6.31
CA ALA A 107 -4.23 12.84 6.69
C ALA A 107 -5.44 12.88 7.62
N TRP A 108 -6.46 12.07 7.33
CA TRP A 108 -7.65 11.99 8.16
C TRP A 108 -7.33 11.48 9.59
N THR A 109 -6.49 10.46 9.75
CA THR A 109 -6.11 9.98 11.10
C THR A 109 -5.42 11.08 11.91
N LEU A 110 -4.56 11.89 11.30
CA LEU A 110 -3.92 13.04 11.96
C LEU A 110 -4.94 14.11 12.36
N GLN A 111 -5.87 14.44 11.47
CA GLN A 111 -6.95 15.41 11.77
C GLN A 111 -7.84 14.97 12.95
N GLN A 112 -7.99 13.66 13.15
CA GLN A 112 -8.72 13.12 14.30
C GLN A 112 -7.87 13.05 15.58
N GLY A 113 -6.57 13.38 15.52
CA GLY A 113 -5.66 13.25 16.66
C GLY A 113 -5.17 11.82 16.91
N TRP A 114 -5.17 10.97 15.88
CA TRP A 114 -4.72 9.57 15.94
C TRP A 114 -3.47 9.37 15.07
N PRO A 115 -2.29 9.82 15.50
CA PRO A 115 -1.05 9.70 14.76
C PRO A 115 -0.52 8.25 14.73
N GLY A 116 0.39 7.98 13.76
CA GLY A 116 1.09 6.70 13.62
C GLY A 116 1.31 6.28 12.17
N LEU A 117 0.63 6.92 11.19
CA LEU A 117 0.76 6.62 9.77
C LEU A 117 1.53 7.70 8.98
N GLU A 118 1.96 8.78 9.60
CA GLU A 118 2.54 9.97 8.97
C GLU A 118 3.78 9.67 8.10
N ASN A 119 4.63 8.73 8.52
CA ASN A 119 5.79 8.28 7.74
C ASN A 119 5.41 7.63 6.41
N LEU A 120 4.18 7.14 6.29
CA LEU A 120 3.64 6.47 5.10
C LEU A 120 2.83 7.42 4.20
N ALA A 121 2.88 8.73 4.48
CA ALA A 121 2.17 9.75 3.70
C ALA A 121 2.60 9.76 2.23
N LEU A 122 1.71 10.18 1.33
CA LEU A 122 1.91 10.27 -0.13
C LEU A 122 2.34 8.95 -0.81
N ILE A 123 2.24 7.79 -0.17
CA ILE A 123 2.32 6.52 -0.89
C ILE A 123 1.06 6.42 -1.76
N PRO A 124 1.19 6.30 -3.09
CA PRO A 124 0.02 6.25 -3.96
C PRO A 124 -0.71 4.91 -3.83
N GLY A 125 -2.03 4.93 -4.02
CA GLY A 125 -2.87 3.73 -4.00
C GLY A 125 -4.00 3.82 -2.99
N THR A 126 -4.58 2.66 -2.68
CA THR A 126 -5.73 2.53 -1.77
C THR A 126 -5.37 1.74 -0.52
N VAL A 127 -6.19 1.93 0.51
CA VAL A 127 -6.06 1.23 1.80
C VAL A 127 -5.99 -0.29 1.62
N GLY A 128 -6.84 -0.89 0.78
CA GLY A 128 -6.83 -2.34 0.54
C GLY A 128 -5.63 -2.84 -0.27
N ALA A 129 -4.94 -1.97 -1.01
CA ALA A 129 -3.70 -2.33 -1.70
C ALA A 129 -2.47 -2.27 -0.79
N ALA A 130 -2.52 -1.53 0.30
CA ALA A 130 -1.40 -1.32 1.22
C ALA A 130 -0.87 -2.62 1.84
N PRO A 131 -1.70 -3.57 2.34
CA PRO A 131 -1.24 -4.84 2.88
C PRO A 131 -0.62 -5.78 1.84
N VAL A 132 -1.01 -5.68 0.55
CA VAL A 132 -0.59 -6.62 -0.49
C VAL A 132 0.93 -6.74 -0.58
N GLN A 133 1.64 -5.65 -0.41
CA GLN A 133 3.10 -5.63 -0.41
C GLN A 133 3.69 -5.01 0.85
N ASN A 134 2.93 -5.00 1.97
CA ASN A 134 3.41 -4.43 3.22
C ASN A 134 4.11 -3.09 2.94
N ILE A 135 3.36 -2.08 2.49
CA ILE A 135 3.95 -0.78 2.12
C ILE A 135 4.82 -0.25 3.24
N GLY A 136 5.91 0.43 2.88
CA GLY A 136 6.82 0.98 3.87
C GLY A 136 7.63 2.14 3.31
N ALA A 137 7.83 3.14 4.13
CA ALA A 137 8.61 4.33 3.83
C ALA A 137 9.10 5.00 5.13
N TYR A 138 10.22 5.71 5.04
CA TYR A 138 10.75 6.55 6.12
C TYR A 138 10.81 5.88 7.49
N GLY A 139 11.27 4.61 7.51
CA GLY A 139 11.50 3.85 8.74
C GLY A 139 10.29 3.11 9.29
N VAL A 140 9.11 3.20 8.66
CA VAL A 140 7.89 2.49 9.09
C VAL A 140 7.41 1.55 7.99
N GLU A 141 7.00 0.34 8.36
CA GLU A 141 6.25 -0.59 7.53
C GLU A 141 4.80 -0.72 8.02
N LEU A 142 3.88 -1.03 7.10
CA LEU A 142 2.45 -1.18 7.43
C LEU A 142 2.21 -2.16 8.58
N ARG A 143 2.91 -3.30 8.59
CA ARG A 143 2.79 -4.34 9.63
C ARG A 143 2.95 -3.81 11.05
N GLU A 144 3.75 -2.73 11.22
CA GLU A 144 3.97 -2.11 12.54
C GLU A 144 2.76 -1.31 13.05
N ARG A 145 1.83 -1.03 12.16
CA ARG A 145 0.60 -0.26 12.43
C ARG A 145 -0.66 -1.07 12.09
N PHE A 146 -0.49 -2.35 11.84
CA PHE A 146 -1.56 -3.25 11.41
C PHE A 146 -2.22 -3.94 12.61
N GLU A 147 -3.55 -4.05 12.60
CA GLU A 147 -4.34 -4.82 13.57
C GLU A 147 -4.93 -6.08 12.92
N SER A 148 -5.69 -5.89 11.84
CA SER A 148 -6.34 -6.97 11.08
C SER A 148 -6.90 -6.44 9.75
N LEU A 149 -7.35 -7.35 8.89
CA LEU A 149 -8.09 -6.99 7.69
C LEU A 149 -9.20 -8.01 7.39
N ASP A 150 -10.20 -7.58 6.64
CA ASP A 150 -11.25 -8.47 6.13
C ASP A 150 -11.01 -8.78 4.66
N VAL A 151 -11.20 -10.04 4.30
CA VAL A 151 -11.12 -10.54 2.93
C VAL A 151 -12.38 -11.29 2.53
N VAL A 152 -12.68 -11.29 1.24
CA VAL A 152 -13.62 -12.20 0.61
C VAL A 152 -12.86 -13.12 -0.33
N ASP A 153 -12.97 -14.42 -0.14
CA ASP A 153 -12.39 -15.43 -1.03
C ASP A 153 -13.15 -15.43 -2.37
N LEU A 154 -12.40 -15.31 -3.47
CA LEU A 154 -12.98 -15.19 -4.83
C LEU A 154 -13.48 -16.50 -5.43
N ILE A 155 -13.24 -17.63 -4.77
CA ILE A 155 -13.71 -18.95 -5.20
C ILE A 155 -14.97 -19.31 -4.44
N THR A 156 -14.97 -19.14 -3.13
CA THR A 156 -16.04 -19.62 -2.25
C THR A 156 -17.03 -18.54 -1.80
N GLY A 157 -16.70 -17.26 -1.97
CA GLY A 157 -17.48 -16.13 -1.46
C GLY A 157 -17.44 -15.97 0.06
N ARG A 158 -16.66 -16.79 0.78
CA ARG A 158 -16.54 -16.70 2.23
C ARG A 158 -15.72 -15.49 2.63
N SER A 159 -16.18 -14.80 3.67
CA SER A 159 -15.39 -13.75 4.31
C SER A 159 -14.57 -14.34 5.46
N ALA A 160 -13.39 -13.77 5.66
CA ALA A 160 -12.51 -14.06 6.78
C ALA A 160 -11.84 -12.78 7.27
N THR A 161 -11.53 -12.73 8.56
CA THR A 161 -10.64 -11.71 9.14
C THR A 161 -9.27 -12.33 9.33
N LEU A 162 -8.23 -11.68 8.80
CA LEU A 162 -6.84 -12.09 8.93
C LEU A 162 -6.13 -11.13 9.90
N ASP A 163 -5.40 -11.70 10.84
CA ASP A 163 -4.48 -10.99 11.73
C ASP A 163 -3.09 -10.84 11.10
N ILE A 164 -2.13 -10.31 11.88
CA ILE A 164 -0.77 -10.07 11.42
C ILE A 164 -0.05 -11.37 11.05
N ASP A 165 -0.29 -12.46 11.80
CA ASP A 165 0.36 -13.74 11.56
C ASP A 165 -0.17 -14.40 10.29
N ALA A 166 -1.48 -14.37 10.06
CA ALA A 166 -2.11 -14.90 8.86
C ALA A 166 -1.73 -14.10 7.58
N CYS A 167 -1.36 -12.82 7.72
CA CYS A 167 -0.91 -12.00 6.59
C CYS A 167 0.51 -12.29 6.12
N HIS A 168 1.34 -12.98 6.91
CA HIS A 168 2.74 -13.33 6.57
C HIS A 168 3.53 -12.16 5.97
N PHE A 169 3.47 -10.99 6.62
CA PHE A 169 4.15 -9.80 6.12
C PHE A 169 5.66 -9.96 6.08
N GLY A 170 6.24 -9.72 4.91
CA GLY A 170 7.67 -9.62 4.66
C GLY A 170 8.05 -8.29 4.03
N TYR A 171 9.34 -8.12 3.72
CA TYR A 171 9.82 -6.93 3.01
C TYR A 171 9.25 -6.88 1.58
N ARG A 172 8.31 -5.96 1.35
CA ARG A 172 7.55 -5.83 0.09
C ARG A 172 6.82 -7.12 -0.30
N ASP A 173 6.36 -7.88 0.70
CA ASP A 173 5.69 -9.16 0.51
C ASP A 173 4.59 -9.40 1.55
N SER A 174 3.65 -10.28 1.21
CA SER A 174 2.60 -10.78 2.09
C SER A 174 1.95 -12.03 1.48
N VAL A 175 1.06 -12.67 2.22
CA VAL A 175 0.24 -13.81 1.75
C VAL A 175 -0.51 -13.50 0.45
N PHE A 176 -0.84 -12.23 0.18
CA PHE A 176 -1.56 -11.79 -1.03
C PHE A 176 -0.69 -11.79 -2.30
N LYS A 177 0.62 -11.88 -2.17
CA LYS A 177 1.55 -12.10 -3.30
C LYS A 177 1.98 -13.57 -3.42
N GLN A 178 1.58 -14.40 -2.46
CA GLN A 178 1.91 -15.81 -2.34
C GLN A 178 0.63 -16.67 -2.43
N ALA A 179 0.24 -17.32 -1.36
CA ALA A 179 -0.85 -18.32 -1.34
C ALA A 179 -2.22 -17.74 -1.73
N LEU A 180 -2.50 -16.46 -1.43
CA LEU A 180 -3.76 -15.78 -1.75
C LEU A 180 -3.69 -14.91 -3.03
N ALA A 181 -2.62 -14.98 -3.80
CA ALA A 181 -2.47 -14.20 -5.03
C ALA A 181 -3.63 -14.48 -6.01
N GLY A 182 -4.39 -13.44 -6.36
CA GLY A 182 -5.55 -13.53 -7.26
C GLY A 182 -6.74 -14.32 -6.71
N LYS A 183 -6.72 -14.74 -5.44
CA LYS A 183 -7.78 -15.57 -4.83
C LYS A 183 -8.65 -14.83 -3.82
N SER A 184 -8.33 -13.60 -3.47
CA SER A 184 -9.09 -12.85 -2.47
C SER A 184 -9.17 -11.37 -2.79
N VAL A 185 -10.21 -10.72 -2.26
CA VAL A 185 -10.38 -9.26 -2.25
C VAL A 185 -10.32 -8.78 -0.81
N ILE A 186 -9.40 -7.86 -0.51
CA ILE A 186 -9.40 -7.13 0.76
C ILE A 186 -10.53 -6.11 0.70
N THR A 187 -11.38 -6.07 1.72
CA THR A 187 -12.53 -5.17 1.78
C THR A 187 -12.41 -4.11 2.87
N ARG A 188 -11.70 -4.41 3.96
CA ARG A 188 -11.40 -3.45 5.05
C ARG A 188 -10.04 -3.73 5.65
N VAL A 189 -9.41 -2.68 6.17
CA VAL A 189 -8.15 -2.78 6.92
C VAL A 189 -8.31 -2.04 8.24
N ARG A 190 -7.80 -2.64 9.32
CA ARG A 190 -7.76 -2.06 10.65
C ARG A 190 -6.33 -1.75 11.03
N PHE A 191 -6.14 -0.55 11.55
CA PHE A 191 -4.83 -0.05 11.98
C PHE A 191 -4.82 0.09 13.50
N ARG A 192 -3.69 -0.27 14.10
CA ARG A 192 -3.37 -0.05 15.49
C ARG A 192 -2.40 1.12 15.60
N LEU A 193 -2.91 2.29 15.95
CA LEU A 193 -2.14 3.52 16.06
C LEU A 193 -1.69 3.71 17.53
N PRO A 194 -0.39 3.86 17.79
CA PRO A 194 0.15 3.78 19.14
C PRO A 194 -0.24 4.97 20.04
N LYS A 195 -0.44 4.67 21.32
CA LYS A 195 -0.72 5.65 22.37
C LYS A 195 0.12 5.32 23.62
N PRO A 196 1.04 6.15 24.09
CA PRO A 196 1.40 7.45 23.51
C PRO A 196 2.13 7.31 22.16
N TRP A 197 1.89 8.28 21.28
CA TRP A 197 2.62 8.37 20.02
C TRP A 197 4.08 8.78 20.25
N GLN A 198 4.97 8.22 19.44
CA GLN A 198 6.38 8.60 19.39
C GLN A 198 6.81 8.77 17.93
N PRO A 199 7.58 9.82 17.59
CA PRO A 199 8.05 10.03 16.23
C PRO A 199 9.06 8.96 15.81
N VAL A 200 8.94 8.44 14.58
CA VAL A 200 9.94 7.58 13.96
C VAL A 200 10.79 8.44 13.02
N LEU A 201 12.01 8.76 13.44
CA LEU A 201 12.89 9.72 12.76
C LEU A 201 14.20 9.11 12.25
N GLY A 202 14.49 7.83 12.54
CA GLY A 202 15.75 7.15 12.19
C GLY A 202 15.93 6.86 10.69
N TYR A 203 15.33 7.67 9.82
CA TYR A 203 15.56 7.64 8.38
C TYR A 203 16.33 8.88 7.96
N LEU A 204 17.42 8.71 7.22
CA LEU A 204 18.44 9.73 6.94
C LEU A 204 17.86 11.10 6.54
N GLU A 205 16.84 11.13 5.69
CA GLU A 205 16.23 12.39 5.25
C GLU A 205 15.40 13.07 6.34
N LEU A 206 14.80 12.32 7.24
CA LEU A 206 14.09 12.89 8.40
C LEU A 206 15.09 13.40 9.43
N GLU A 207 16.19 12.69 9.65
CA GLU A 207 17.29 13.16 10.50
C GLU A 207 17.89 14.47 9.98
N ARG A 208 18.11 14.58 8.67
CA ARG A 208 18.57 15.83 8.03
C ARG A 208 17.57 16.97 8.24
N ARG A 209 16.27 16.72 8.04
CA ARG A 209 15.22 17.73 8.28
C ARG A 209 15.18 18.18 9.74
N MET A 210 15.31 17.27 10.66
CA MET A 210 15.41 17.58 12.09
C MET A 210 16.59 18.53 12.38
N GLN A 211 17.77 18.25 11.79
CA GLN A 211 18.96 19.10 11.93
C GLN A 211 18.78 20.47 11.28
N GLU A 212 18.28 20.51 10.03
CA GLU A 212 18.07 21.76 9.26
C GLU A 212 17.08 22.69 9.95
N THR A 213 16.03 22.15 10.57
CA THR A 213 14.98 22.95 11.22
C THR A 213 15.27 23.24 12.69
N GLY A 214 16.25 22.58 13.30
CA GLY A 214 16.53 22.64 14.74
C GLY A 214 15.41 22.04 15.61
N ASN A 215 14.42 21.34 15.00
CA ASN A 215 13.29 20.77 15.73
C ASN A 215 13.60 19.32 16.15
N ALA A 216 14.16 19.16 17.35
CA ALA A 216 14.53 17.85 17.90
C ALA A 216 13.34 16.98 18.34
N ARG A 217 12.14 17.56 18.48
CA ARG A 217 10.92 16.86 18.93
C ARG A 217 9.72 17.29 18.08
N PRO A 218 9.70 16.92 16.78
CA PRO A 218 8.57 17.25 15.92
C PRO A 218 7.31 16.52 16.38
N ASP A 219 6.17 17.17 16.25
CA ASP A 219 4.88 16.53 16.35
C ASP A 219 4.56 15.72 15.08
N ALA A 220 3.47 14.96 15.12
CA ALA A 220 3.08 14.08 14.01
C ALA A 220 2.73 14.85 12.73
N GLN A 221 2.16 16.05 12.85
CA GLN A 221 1.86 16.90 11.70
C GLN A 221 3.15 17.38 11.04
N THR A 222 4.14 17.79 11.82
CA THR A 222 5.46 18.18 11.33
C THR A 222 6.14 17.03 10.57
N VAL A 223 6.11 15.81 11.11
CA VAL A 223 6.67 14.62 10.43
C VAL A 223 5.93 14.35 9.11
N PHE A 224 4.61 14.42 9.10
CA PHE A 224 3.79 14.28 7.90
C PHE A 224 4.18 15.30 6.82
N ASP A 225 4.34 16.57 7.20
CA ASP A 225 4.69 17.66 6.28
C ASP A 225 6.10 17.47 5.72
N TRP A 226 7.06 17.04 6.54
CA TRP A 226 8.41 16.70 6.09
C TRP A 226 8.40 15.54 5.10
N VAL A 227 7.69 14.46 5.40
CA VAL A 227 7.56 13.31 4.49
C VAL A 227 6.95 13.75 3.17
N CYS A 228 5.88 14.52 3.20
CA CYS A 228 5.24 15.06 2.00
C CYS A 228 6.19 15.93 1.18
N ALA A 229 6.94 16.83 1.82
CA ALA A 229 7.91 17.70 1.15
C ALA A 229 9.05 16.90 0.50
N ILE A 230 9.64 15.94 1.23
CA ILE A 230 10.71 15.07 0.72
C ILE A 230 10.23 14.26 -0.49
N ARG A 231 9.02 13.69 -0.41
CA ARG A 231 8.47 12.88 -1.51
C ARG A 231 8.19 13.73 -2.75
N ARG A 232 7.56 14.90 -2.60
CA ARG A 232 7.33 15.81 -3.73
C ARG A 232 8.62 16.30 -4.40
N ALA A 233 9.69 16.47 -3.63
CA ALA A 233 11.00 16.84 -4.18
C ALA A 233 11.68 15.70 -4.96
N LYS A 234 11.39 14.42 -4.61
CA LYS A 234 12.09 13.27 -5.18
C LYS A 234 11.31 12.54 -6.28
N LEU A 235 9.97 12.58 -6.21
CA LEU A 235 9.10 11.80 -7.09
C LEU A 235 8.19 12.74 -7.87
N PRO A 236 8.10 12.61 -9.20
CA PRO A 236 7.12 13.36 -9.96
C PRO A 236 5.69 12.95 -9.55
N ASP A 237 4.77 13.89 -9.61
CA ASP A 237 3.36 13.59 -9.38
C ASP A 237 2.85 12.64 -10.49
N PRO A 238 2.32 11.44 -10.14
CA PRO A 238 1.81 10.50 -11.13
C PRO A 238 0.66 11.06 -11.99
N ALA A 239 -0.06 12.08 -11.51
CA ALA A 239 -1.08 12.78 -12.27
C ALA A 239 -0.50 13.64 -13.41
N VAL A 240 0.77 14.06 -13.28
CA VAL A 240 1.49 14.88 -14.27
C VAL A 240 2.40 14.01 -15.13
N ILE A 241 3.19 13.17 -14.50
CA ILE A 241 4.11 12.24 -15.17
C ILE A 241 3.86 10.83 -14.64
N GLY A 242 3.26 9.97 -15.47
CA GLY A 242 2.95 8.58 -15.10
C GLY A 242 4.19 7.84 -14.57
N ASN A 243 4.09 7.33 -13.34
CA ASN A 243 5.15 6.59 -12.70
C ASN A 243 4.59 5.65 -11.62
N VAL A 244 5.42 4.74 -11.12
CA VAL A 244 5.08 3.81 -10.02
C VAL A 244 6.04 3.97 -8.83
N GLY A 245 6.70 5.11 -8.71
CA GLY A 245 7.70 5.37 -7.68
C GLY A 245 8.95 4.49 -7.85
N SER A 246 9.53 4.03 -6.74
CA SER A 246 10.73 3.18 -6.77
C SER A 246 10.38 1.78 -7.29
N PHE A 247 10.78 1.47 -8.51
CA PHE A 247 10.50 0.18 -9.17
C PHE A 247 11.31 -0.96 -8.55
N PHE A 248 12.61 -0.72 -8.29
CA PHE A 248 13.49 -1.75 -7.73
C PHE A 248 13.38 -1.84 -6.22
N LYS A 249 13.29 -3.07 -5.71
CA LYS A 249 13.47 -3.33 -4.27
C LYS A 249 14.93 -3.07 -3.89
N ASN A 250 15.16 -2.65 -2.64
CA ASN A 250 16.48 -2.64 -2.06
C ASN A 250 17.00 -4.10 -1.95
N PRO A 251 18.16 -4.45 -2.52
CA PRO A 251 18.72 -5.79 -2.40
C PRO A 251 19.06 -6.12 -0.95
N ILE A 252 18.79 -7.36 -0.54
CA ILE A 252 19.23 -7.90 0.75
C ILE A 252 20.38 -8.86 0.46
N VAL A 253 21.50 -8.66 1.14
CA VAL A 253 22.74 -9.41 0.95
C VAL A 253 23.26 -9.92 2.30
N SER A 254 24.15 -10.92 2.29
CA SER A 254 24.83 -11.36 3.52
C SER A 254 25.81 -10.28 4.01
N THR A 255 26.16 -10.36 5.30
CA THR A 255 27.17 -9.47 5.88
C THR A 255 28.53 -9.58 5.16
N GLU A 256 28.89 -10.78 4.69
CA GLU A 256 30.11 -11.04 3.93
C GLU A 256 30.08 -10.35 2.56
N GLN A 257 28.99 -10.54 1.80
CA GLN A 257 28.77 -9.86 0.53
C GLN A 257 28.79 -8.34 0.69
N CYS A 258 28.18 -7.82 1.77
CA CYS A 258 28.20 -6.38 2.05
C CYS A 258 29.60 -5.85 2.30
N ARG A 259 30.44 -6.57 3.05
CA ARG A 259 31.84 -6.21 3.31
C ARG A 259 32.67 -6.16 2.00
N ASP A 260 32.49 -7.14 1.13
CA ASP A 260 33.14 -7.18 -0.18
C ASP A 260 32.71 -5.97 -1.05
N ILE A 261 31.41 -5.64 -1.04
CA ILE A 261 30.89 -4.48 -1.75
C ILE A 261 31.46 -3.17 -1.19
N ILE A 262 31.46 -2.98 0.14
CA ILE A 262 32.03 -1.78 0.79
C ILE A 262 33.52 -1.65 0.48
N GLY A 263 34.25 -2.75 0.35
CA GLY A 263 35.66 -2.74 -0.03
C GLY A 263 35.89 -2.16 -1.43
N ARG A 264 34.92 -2.27 -2.32
CA ARG A 264 34.97 -1.70 -3.68
C ARG A 264 34.31 -0.33 -3.79
N ASP A 265 33.21 -0.14 -3.08
CA ASP A 265 32.34 1.05 -3.10
C ASP A 265 32.06 1.53 -1.67
N PRO A 266 33.04 2.23 -1.01
CA PRO A 266 32.91 2.62 0.41
C PRO A 266 31.72 3.54 0.72
N GLU A 267 31.25 4.29 -0.27
CA GLU A 267 30.15 5.24 -0.14
C GLU A 267 28.76 4.60 -0.21
N ILE A 268 28.68 3.25 -0.37
CA ILE A 268 27.39 2.58 -0.52
C ILE A 268 26.49 2.76 0.70
N VAL A 269 25.28 3.26 0.47
CA VAL A 269 24.27 3.40 1.52
C VAL A 269 23.67 2.04 1.82
N HIS A 270 23.79 1.61 3.08
CA HIS A 270 23.33 0.31 3.52
C HIS A 270 22.72 0.35 4.92
N TYR A 271 21.91 -0.66 5.25
CA TYR A 271 21.17 -0.77 6.52
C TYR A 271 21.29 -2.19 7.05
N LEU A 272 21.79 -2.36 8.27
CA LEU A 272 21.81 -3.64 8.96
C LEU A 272 20.37 -4.04 9.36
N LEU A 273 19.99 -5.28 9.08
CA LEU A 273 18.69 -5.83 9.46
C LEU A 273 18.81 -6.66 10.75
N PRO A 274 17.71 -6.86 11.52
CA PRO A 274 17.71 -7.60 12.77
C PRO A 274 18.19 -9.05 12.66
N ASP A 275 18.03 -9.67 11.49
CA ASP A 275 18.47 -11.04 11.18
C ASP A 275 19.95 -11.14 10.79
N GLY A 276 20.70 -10.04 10.87
CA GLY A 276 22.11 -9.98 10.53
C GLY A 276 22.39 -9.82 9.03
N THR A 277 21.38 -9.80 8.18
CA THR A 277 21.54 -9.45 6.75
C THR A 277 21.64 -7.95 6.56
N VAL A 278 22.03 -7.50 5.36
CA VAL A 278 22.23 -6.08 5.06
C VAL A 278 21.39 -5.70 3.84
N LYS A 279 20.62 -4.63 3.96
CA LYS A 279 19.83 -4.05 2.89
C LYS A 279 20.59 -2.90 2.23
N LEU A 280 20.90 -3.00 0.94
CA LEU A 280 21.57 -1.96 0.15
C LEU A 280 20.53 -1.00 -0.46
N ALA A 281 20.88 0.28 -0.56
CA ALA A 281 20.01 1.28 -1.19
C ALA A 281 20.03 1.14 -2.72
N ALA A 282 18.98 0.58 -3.32
CA ALA A 282 18.87 0.43 -4.78
C ALA A 282 18.97 1.77 -5.51
N GLY A 283 18.39 2.85 -4.96
CA GLY A 283 18.49 4.19 -5.52
C GLY A 283 19.93 4.70 -5.60
N TRP A 284 20.75 4.44 -4.59
CA TRP A 284 22.17 4.77 -4.60
C TRP A 284 22.91 3.97 -5.68
N LEU A 285 22.66 2.66 -5.78
CA LEU A 285 23.28 1.81 -6.81
C LEU A 285 22.96 2.31 -8.22
N ILE A 286 21.71 2.68 -8.48
CA ILE A 286 21.26 3.22 -9.77
C ILE A 286 21.96 4.55 -10.06
N ASP A 287 22.07 5.44 -9.06
CA ASP A 287 22.74 6.73 -9.19
C ASP A 287 24.25 6.56 -9.47
N ALA A 288 24.92 5.68 -8.71
CA ALA A 288 26.35 5.35 -8.89
C ALA A 288 26.65 4.76 -10.28
N CYS A 289 25.69 4.06 -10.88
CA CYS A 289 25.78 3.57 -12.26
C CYS A 289 25.46 4.64 -13.32
N GLY A 290 25.21 5.89 -12.97
CA GLY A 290 24.90 6.99 -13.88
C GLY A 290 23.50 6.92 -14.52
N TRP A 291 22.56 6.18 -13.93
CA TRP A 291 21.19 5.99 -14.45
C TRP A 291 20.16 6.95 -13.84
N LYS A 292 20.57 7.84 -12.94
CA LYS A 292 19.67 8.84 -12.37
C LYS A 292 19.13 9.77 -13.45
N GLY A 293 17.82 9.86 -13.56
CA GLY A 293 17.15 10.75 -14.51
C GLY A 293 17.22 10.31 -15.98
N LYS A 294 17.59 9.07 -16.25
CA LYS A 294 17.62 8.49 -17.59
C LYS A 294 16.24 7.91 -17.98
#